data_2561cbad8d6efb365e44614c952480f6
#
_entry.id   2561cbad8d6efb365e44614c952480f6
#
_cell.length_a   1.000
_cell.length_b   1.000
_cell.length_c   1.000
_cell.angle_alpha   90.00
_cell.angle_beta   90.00
_cell.angle_gamma   90.00
#
_symmetry.space_group_name_H-M   'P 1'
#
loop_
_entity.id
_entity.type
_entity.pdbx_description
1 polymer ?
#
loop_
_entity_poly.entity_id
_entity_poly.type
_entity_poly.pdbx_seq_one_letter_code
_entity_poly.pdbx_strand_id
1 'polypeptide(L)'
;MNILVATPGRLLQHMDQTVGFDSDNTQLLVLDEADRILDMGFQKTLTALLKHLPKSRQTLLFSATQTDSVSDLAKLSLKDPVCFGVSSDPSSSSLPMVPQNLEQHYLLVTLDQKLSVLWSFIKTHLQCKTIVFLSSCKQVRFVFETFCRMHPGVPLLHLHGKQKQSARLTVYKRFIGTSHAVLFATDVAARGLDFPAIDWVLQVDAPEDPETYIHRVGRTARYESKGRALLFLMPSEEEGMKLALQKKGIDVARIKNKQSKTQDIQNQLQKLAFQDPEIKYLGQRVRLSCD
;
A
#
# COMPACT_ATOMS: atom_id res chain seq x y z
N MET A 1 -24.08 2.88 -22.46
CA MET A 1 -23.40 2.45 -21.21
C MET A 1 -23.62 3.53 -20.18
N ASN A 2 -24.04 3.19 -18.95
CA ASN A 2 -24.42 4.19 -17.95
C ASN A 2 -23.30 4.50 -16.94
N ILE A 3 -22.43 3.54 -16.67
CA ILE A 3 -21.28 3.68 -15.76
C ILE A 3 -20.06 3.06 -16.42
N LEU A 4 -18.97 3.79 -16.45
CA LEU A 4 -17.67 3.32 -16.90
C LEU A 4 -16.64 3.49 -15.78
N VAL A 5 -15.94 2.41 -15.44
CA VAL A 5 -14.79 2.43 -14.50
C VAL A 5 -13.54 2.10 -15.30
N ALA A 6 -12.55 3.00 -15.26
CA ALA A 6 -11.34 2.85 -16.04
C ALA A 6 -10.13 3.53 -15.34
N THR A 7 -8.93 3.11 -15.70
CA THR A 7 -7.72 3.88 -15.39
C THR A 7 -7.53 5.01 -16.40
N PRO A 8 -6.88 6.13 -16.01
CA PRO A 8 -6.75 7.30 -16.88
C PRO A 8 -6.18 6.99 -18.27
N GLY A 9 -5.06 6.24 -18.32
CA GLY A 9 -4.42 5.90 -19.60
C GLY A 9 -5.29 5.02 -20.50
N ARG A 10 -6.05 4.06 -19.93
CA ARG A 10 -6.93 3.20 -20.71
C ARG A 10 -8.14 3.98 -21.25
N LEU A 11 -8.69 4.88 -20.44
CA LEU A 11 -9.79 5.72 -20.85
C LEU A 11 -9.39 6.63 -22.02
N LEU A 12 -8.27 7.32 -21.90
CA LEU A 12 -7.74 8.18 -22.98
C LEU A 12 -7.51 7.37 -24.26
N GLN A 13 -6.91 6.17 -24.14
CA GLN A 13 -6.71 5.29 -25.29
C GLN A 13 -8.02 4.95 -26.00
N HIS A 14 -9.10 4.67 -25.26
CA HIS A 14 -10.40 4.39 -25.87
C HIS A 14 -11.03 5.63 -26.52
N MET A 15 -10.88 6.80 -25.90
CA MET A 15 -11.35 8.06 -26.50
C MET A 15 -10.65 8.36 -27.83
N ASP A 16 -9.35 8.07 -27.92
CA ASP A 16 -8.55 8.37 -29.10
C ASP A 16 -8.68 7.32 -30.22
N GLN A 17 -8.91 6.06 -29.88
CA GLN A 17 -8.73 4.93 -30.81
C GLN A 17 -9.98 4.06 -31.04
N THR A 18 -10.99 4.15 -30.19
CA THR A 18 -12.16 3.27 -30.33
C THR A 18 -13.26 3.95 -31.13
N VAL A 19 -13.54 3.44 -32.31
CA VAL A 19 -14.64 3.92 -33.17
C VAL A 19 -15.96 3.80 -32.42
N GLY A 20 -16.72 4.91 -32.36
CA GLY A 20 -18.02 4.97 -31.69
C GLY A 20 -17.95 5.10 -30.17
N PHE A 21 -16.78 5.30 -29.59
CA PHE A 21 -16.65 5.70 -28.19
C PHE A 21 -17.03 7.18 -28.07
N ASP A 22 -18.16 7.43 -27.42
CA ASP A 22 -18.68 8.78 -27.20
C ASP A 22 -18.76 9.08 -25.70
N SER A 23 -18.24 10.24 -25.30
CA SER A 23 -18.23 10.75 -23.94
C SER A 23 -18.99 12.07 -23.78
N ASP A 24 -19.62 12.59 -24.85
CA ASP A 24 -20.22 13.94 -24.89
C ASP A 24 -21.41 14.08 -23.92
N ASN A 25 -22.05 12.98 -23.57
CA ASN A 25 -23.16 12.93 -22.63
C ASN A 25 -22.75 12.60 -21.18
N THR A 26 -21.45 12.71 -20.84
CA THR A 26 -20.98 12.46 -19.48
C THR A 26 -21.53 13.50 -18.51
N GLN A 27 -22.33 13.09 -17.56
CA GLN A 27 -22.94 13.95 -16.54
C GLN A 27 -22.11 14.01 -15.26
N LEU A 28 -21.42 12.92 -14.91
CA LEU A 28 -20.65 12.78 -13.67
C LEU A 28 -19.28 12.20 -13.94
N LEU A 29 -18.25 12.86 -13.42
CA LEU A 29 -16.87 12.37 -13.37
C LEU A 29 -16.47 12.16 -11.91
N VAL A 30 -15.96 10.97 -11.58
CA VAL A 30 -15.38 10.67 -10.29
C VAL A 30 -13.88 10.43 -10.45
N LEU A 31 -13.07 11.21 -9.76
CA LEU A 31 -11.62 11.04 -9.65
C LEU A 31 -11.33 10.47 -8.25
N ASP A 32 -11.04 9.19 -8.19
CA ASP A 32 -10.74 8.48 -6.94
C ASP A 32 -9.24 8.27 -6.77
N GLU A 33 -8.73 8.33 -5.53
CA GLU A 33 -7.29 8.31 -5.23
C GLU A 33 -6.50 9.33 -6.06
N ALA A 34 -6.96 10.61 -6.08
CA ALA A 34 -6.42 11.66 -6.95
C ALA A 34 -4.92 11.94 -6.69
N ASP A 35 -4.48 11.93 -5.42
CA ASP A 35 -3.07 11.97 -5.04
C ASP A 35 -2.27 10.89 -5.76
N ARG A 36 -2.77 9.68 -5.77
CA ARG A 36 -2.10 8.55 -6.40
C ARG A 36 -2.02 8.65 -7.92
N ILE A 37 -3.07 9.14 -8.56
CA ILE A 37 -3.08 9.34 -10.01
C ILE A 37 -1.95 10.32 -10.41
N LEU A 38 -1.73 11.34 -9.58
CA LEU A 38 -0.69 12.36 -9.80
C LEU A 38 0.71 11.81 -9.53
N ASP A 39 0.92 11.07 -8.43
CA ASP A 39 2.19 10.43 -8.09
C ASP A 39 2.66 9.46 -9.18
N MET A 40 1.74 8.78 -9.83
CA MET A 40 2.03 7.90 -10.98
C MET A 40 2.35 8.66 -12.28
N GLY A 41 2.36 9.98 -12.26
CA GLY A 41 2.69 10.81 -13.43
C GLY A 41 1.57 10.96 -14.46
N PHE A 42 0.32 10.62 -14.11
CA PHE A 42 -0.83 10.75 -15.02
C PHE A 42 -1.39 12.17 -15.15
N GLN A 43 -0.71 13.20 -14.66
CA GLN A 43 -1.19 14.58 -14.75
C GLN A 43 -1.49 15.01 -16.20
N LYS A 44 -0.58 14.72 -17.14
CA LYS A 44 -0.78 15.04 -18.56
C LYS A 44 -1.98 14.29 -19.16
N THR A 45 -2.11 13.02 -18.80
CA THR A 45 -3.23 12.16 -19.24
C THR A 45 -4.56 12.67 -18.70
N LEU A 46 -4.62 13.04 -17.43
CA LEU A 46 -5.83 13.63 -16.84
C LEU A 46 -6.19 14.96 -17.49
N THR A 47 -5.21 15.82 -17.73
CA THR A 47 -5.45 17.10 -18.42
C THR A 47 -6.03 16.88 -19.82
N ALA A 48 -5.54 15.87 -20.56
CA ALA A 48 -6.10 15.50 -21.86
C ALA A 48 -7.53 14.98 -21.74
N LEU A 49 -7.79 14.05 -20.80
CA LEU A 49 -9.15 13.53 -20.53
C LEU A 49 -10.14 14.65 -20.20
N LEU A 50 -9.77 15.57 -19.31
CA LEU A 50 -10.63 16.67 -18.90
C LEU A 50 -11.02 17.59 -20.06
N LYS A 51 -10.16 17.71 -21.08
CA LYS A 51 -10.45 18.48 -22.31
C LYS A 51 -11.48 17.80 -23.21
N HIS A 52 -11.52 16.47 -23.22
CA HIS A 52 -12.48 15.69 -24.02
C HIS A 52 -13.86 15.59 -23.37
N LEU A 53 -13.96 15.76 -22.06
CA LEU A 53 -15.20 15.61 -21.32
C LEU A 53 -16.03 16.92 -21.33
N PRO A 54 -17.38 16.85 -21.33
CA PRO A 54 -18.25 18.02 -21.27
C PRO A 54 -17.94 18.94 -20.09
N LYS A 55 -17.95 20.26 -20.32
CA LYS A 55 -17.75 21.24 -19.24
C LYS A 55 -18.94 21.34 -18.27
N SER A 56 -20.12 20.90 -18.69
CA SER A 56 -21.37 20.91 -17.89
C SER A 56 -21.44 19.79 -16.87
N ARG A 57 -20.49 18.84 -16.89
CA ARG A 57 -20.48 17.72 -15.95
C ARG A 57 -20.31 18.15 -14.51
N GLN A 58 -20.85 17.37 -13.57
CA GLN A 58 -20.44 17.41 -12.18
C GLN A 58 -19.14 16.61 -12.00
N THR A 59 -18.21 17.12 -11.21
CA THR A 59 -16.97 16.40 -10.91
C THR A 59 -16.84 16.19 -9.39
N LEU A 60 -16.57 14.96 -8.97
CA LEU A 60 -16.25 14.57 -7.61
C LEU A 60 -14.78 14.15 -7.55
N LEU A 61 -14.03 14.72 -6.61
CA LEU A 61 -12.62 14.41 -6.41
C LEU A 61 -12.43 13.86 -5.00
N PHE A 62 -11.89 12.64 -4.91
CA PHE A 62 -11.56 11.98 -3.66
C PHE A 62 -10.05 11.80 -3.56
N SER A 63 -9.48 12.16 -2.42
CA SER A 63 -8.05 12.03 -2.13
C SER A 63 -7.84 11.79 -0.65
N ALA A 64 -6.89 10.94 -0.30
CA ALA A 64 -6.50 10.72 1.10
C ALA A 64 -5.58 11.83 1.63
N THR A 65 -4.86 12.52 0.74
CA THR A 65 -3.92 13.58 1.08
C THR A 65 -4.21 14.85 0.29
N GLN A 66 -3.94 16.01 0.93
CA GLN A 66 -4.01 17.31 0.27
C GLN A 66 -2.58 17.77 -0.06
N THR A 67 -2.14 17.49 -1.28
CA THR A 67 -0.88 17.99 -1.83
C THR A 67 -1.14 19.18 -2.76
N ASP A 68 -0.11 19.98 -3.05
CA ASP A 68 -0.22 21.09 -4.00
C ASP A 68 -0.70 20.58 -5.38
N SER A 69 -0.22 19.41 -5.80
CA SER A 69 -0.64 18.78 -7.05
C SER A 69 -2.13 18.42 -7.06
N VAL A 70 -2.68 17.93 -5.93
CA VAL A 70 -4.12 17.66 -5.79
C VAL A 70 -4.92 18.96 -5.83
N SER A 71 -4.43 20.01 -5.20
CA SER A 71 -5.04 21.34 -5.24
C SER A 71 -5.08 21.91 -6.64
N ASP A 72 -4.02 21.73 -7.42
CA ASP A 72 -3.97 22.17 -8.82
C ASP A 72 -4.89 21.34 -9.72
N LEU A 73 -4.99 20.02 -9.49
CA LEU A 73 -5.96 19.19 -10.18
C LEU A 73 -7.41 19.59 -9.84
N ALA A 74 -7.67 19.94 -8.58
CA ALA A 74 -8.98 20.44 -8.16
C ALA A 74 -9.35 21.72 -8.90
N LYS A 75 -8.45 22.68 -9.02
CA LYS A 75 -8.65 23.93 -9.81
C LYS A 75 -8.94 23.66 -11.29
N LEU A 76 -8.31 22.63 -11.87
CA LEU A 76 -8.48 22.24 -13.27
C LEU A 76 -9.77 21.47 -13.54
N SER A 77 -10.25 20.69 -12.58
CA SER A 77 -11.32 19.72 -12.77
C SER A 77 -12.66 20.12 -12.15
N LEU A 78 -12.64 20.96 -11.12
CA LEU A 78 -13.82 21.35 -10.36
C LEU A 78 -14.24 22.81 -10.69
N LYS A 79 -15.55 23.01 -10.67
CA LYS A 79 -16.16 24.35 -10.74
C LYS A 79 -16.85 24.65 -9.43
N ASP A 80 -16.49 25.79 -8.81
CA ASP A 80 -17.01 26.22 -7.50
C ASP A 80 -16.98 25.06 -6.45
N PRO A 81 -15.79 24.52 -6.13
CA PRO A 81 -15.68 23.31 -5.33
C PRO A 81 -16.18 23.52 -3.90
N VAL A 82 -16.99 22.58 -3.43
CA VAL A 82 -17.33 22.45 -2.01
C VAL A 82 -16.43 21.35 -1.43
N CYS A 83 -15.63 21.73 -0.42
CA CYS A 83 -14.72 20.79 0.25
C CYS A 83 -15.41 20.14 1.45
N PHE A 84 -15.39 18.81 1.47
CA PHE A 84 -15.82 18.02 2.63
C PHE A 84 -14.60 17.28 3.19
N GLY A 85 -14.32 17.49 4.46
CA GLY A 85 -13.25 16.81 5.19
C GLY A 85 -13.81 16.14 6.45
N VAL A 86 -13.08 15.19 6.99
CA VAL A 86 -13.47 14.49 8.23
C VAL A 86 -13.37 15.40 9.46
N SER A 87 -12.76 16.61 9.37
CA SER A 87 -12.74 17.59 10.45
C SER A 87 -13.79 18.68 10.26
N SER A 88 -14.57 18.87 11.30
CA SER A 88 -15.63 19.87 11.43
C SER A 88 -15.14 21.30 11.73
N ASP A 89 -13.81 21.54 11.84
CA ASP A 89 -13.26 22.85 12.17
C ASP A 89 -12.30 23.39 11.08
N PRO A 90 -12.67 24.48 10.38
CA PRO A 90 -11.81 25.13 9.39
C PRO A 90 -10.53 25.77 9.98
N SER A 91 -10.47 25.92 11.32
CA SER A 91 -9.35 26.54 12.04
C SER A 91 -8.30 25.54 12.56
N SER A 92 -8.58 24.22 12.54
CA SER A 92 -7.63 23.21 12.95
C SER A 92 -6.83 22.72 11.72
N SER A 93 -5.64 23.24 11.58
CA SER A 93 -4.68 22.90 10.51
C SER A 93 -4.08 21.47 10.60
N SER A 94 -4.65 20.58 11.39
CA SER A 94 -4.16 19.21 11.55
C SER A 94 -5.29 18.19 11.72
N LEU A 95 -5.78 17.70 10.59
CA LEU A 95 -6.55 16.45 10.57
C LEU A 95 -5.66 15.31 11.00
N PRO A 96 -6.12 14.39 11.85
CA PRO A 96 -5.42 13.13 12.02
C PRO A 96 -5.43 12.39 10.67
N MET A 97 -4.29 12.40 9.97
CA MET A 97 -4.12 11.69 8.69
C MET A 97 -4.20 10.18 8.83
N VAL A 98 -4.28 9.68 10.06
CA VAL A 98 -4.37 8.25 10.39
C VAL A 98 -5.54 8.00 11.35
N PRO A 99 -6.19 6.83 11.33
CA PRO A 99 -7.30 6.51 12.22
C PRO A 99 -6.92 6.67 13.70
N GLN A 100 -7.80 7.23 14.52
CA GLN A 100 -7.56 7.42 15.96
C GLN A 100 -7.36 6.12 16.74
N ASN A 101 -7.95 5.02 16.26
CA ASN A 101 -7.84 3.68 16.87
C ASN A 101 -6.63 2.88 16.37
N LEU A 102 -5.67 3.54 15.71
CA LEU A 102 -4.47 2.92 15.17
C LEU A 102 -3.29 3.07 16.14
N GLU A 103 -2.78 1.95 16.61
CA GLU A 103 -1.57 1.85 17.42
C GLU A 103 -0.35 1.71 16.49
N GLN A 104 0.58 2.68 16.54
CA GLN A 104 1.69 2.80 15.58
C GLN A 104 3.04 2.72 16.28
N HIS A 105 3.87 1.80 15.80
CA HIS A 105 5.22 1.61 16.34
C HIS A 105 6.26 1.45 15.23
N TYR A 106 7.52 1.78 15.54
CA TYR A 106 8.63 1.37 14.69
C TYR A 106 9.69 0.61 15.47
N LEU A 107 10.45 -0.19 14.74
CA LEU A 107 11.50 -1.06 15.26
C LEU A 107 12.77 -0.85 14.43
N LEU A 108 13.91 -0.63 15.09
CA LEU A 108 15.20 -0.61 14.40
C LEU A 108 15.67 -2.03 14.13
N VAL A 109 15.90 -2.31 12.86
CA VAL A 109 16.32 -3.63 12.38
C VAL A 109 17.37 -3.46 11.30
N THR A 110 18.50 -4.15 11.43
CA THR A 110 19.51 -4.20 10.37
C THR A 110 19.03 -5.05 9.21
N LEU A 111 19.55 -4.78 8.01
CA LEU A 111 19.07 -5.44 6.78
C LEU A 111 19.13 -6.98 6.87
N ASP A 112 20.22 -7.52 7.44
CA ASP A 112 20.44 -8.94 7.65
C ASP A 112 19.45 -9.58 8.62
N GLN A 113 18.90 -8.81 9.55
CA GLN A 113 17.96 -9.28 10.57
C GLN A 113 16.48 -9.15 10.16
N LYS A 114 16.16 -8.37 9.14
CA LYS A 114 14.75 -8.09 8.75
C LYS A 114 13.91 -9.37 8.62
N LEU A 115 14.42 -10.41 7.95
CA LEU A 115 13.68 -11.65 7.74
C LEU A 115 13.56 -12.51 9.01
N SER A 116 14.58 -12.52 9.88
CA SER A 116 14.54 -13.21 11.17
C SER A 116 13.53 -12.57 12.12
N VAL A 117 13.46 -11.23 12.14
CA VAL A 117 12.47 -10.49 12.92
C VAL A 117 11.06 -10.71 12.37
N LEU A 118 10.88 -10.64 11.06
CA LEU A 118 9.59 -10.91 10.41
C LEU A 118 9.10 -12.33 10.68
N TRP A 119 9.98 -13.32 10.57
CA TRP A 119 9.67 -14.72 10.89
C TRP A 119 9.21 -14.87 12.34
N SER A 120 9.96 -14.30 13.28
CA SER A 120 9.64 -14.35 14.72
C SER A 120 8.31 -13.66 15.02
N PHE A 121 8.03 -12.55 14.36
CA PHE A 121 6.73 -11.88 14.46
C PHE A 121 5.60 -12.81 14.00
N ILE A 122 5.70 -13.41 12.83
CA ILE A 122 4.68 -14.32 12.30
C ILE A 122 4.45 -15.50 13.24
N LYS A 123 5.52 -16.12 13.75
CA LYS A 123 5.45 -17.26 14.68
C LYS A 123 4.74 -16.94 16.00
N THR A 124 4.78 -15.68 16.42
CA THR A 124 4.13 -15.23 17.67
C THR A 124 2.72 -14.68 17.45
N HIS A 125 2.29 -14.50 16.18
CA HIS A 125 0.99 -13.91 15.82
C HIS A 125 0.18 -14.78 14.86
N LEU A 126 0.18 -16.10 15.08
CA LEU A 126 -0.43 -17.08 14.17
C LEU A 126 -1.96 -16.93 14.02
N GLN A 127 -2.63 -16.34 15.01
CA GLN A 127 -4.08 -16.12 15.02
C GLN A 127 -4.49 -14.73 14.51
N CYS A 128 -3.53 -13.97 13.96
CA CYS A 128 -3.80 -12.64 13.46
C CYS A 128 -3.92 -12.63 11.93
N LYS A 129 -4.71 -11.70 11.43
CA LYS A 129 -4.79 -11.35 10.02
C LYS A 129 -3.81 -10.21 9.74
N THR A 130 -2.76 -10.48 9.00
CA THR A 130 -1.62 -9.57 8.84
C THR A 130 -1.36 -9.27 7.37
N ILE A 131 -1.14 -7.98 7.04
CA ILE A 131 -0.56 -7.57 5.76
C ILE A 131 0.88 -7.16 5.99
N VAL A 132 1.78 -7.66 5.15
CA VAL A 132 3.21 -7.38 5.19
C VAL A 132 3.62 -6.67 3.89
N PHE A 133 4.07 -5.43 4.00
CA PHE A 133 4.53 -4.64 2.86
C PHE A 133 6.02 -4.82 2.61
N LEU A 134 6.37 -5.06 1.36
CA LEU A 134 7.71 -5.21 0.82
C LEU A 134 7.86 -4.34 -0.43
N SER A 135 9.03 -3.79 -0.70
CA SER A 135 9.26 -2.81 -1.76
C SER A 135 9.10 -3.38 -3.17
N SER A 136 9.44 -4.66 -3.40
CA SER A 136 9.45 -5.21 -4.75
C SER A 136 8.70 -6.53 -4.91
N CYS A 137 8.20 -6.76 -6.13
CA CYS A 137 7.58 -8.04 -6.49
C CYS A 137 8.53 -9.23 -6.30
N LYS A 138 9.85 -9.01 -6.39
CA LYS A 138 10.86 -10.05 -6.23
C LYS A 138 11.04 -10.42 -4.77
N GLN A 139 11.08 -9.43 -3.89
CA GLN A 139 11.09 -9.65 -2.44
C GLN A 139 9.83 -10.38 -1.97
N VAL A 140 8.65 -9.93 -2.42
CA VAL A 140 7.37 -10.59 -2.10
C VAL A 140 7.40 -12.07 -2.47
N ARG A 141 7.87 -12.41 -3.69
CA ARG A 141 7.98 -13.80 -4.12
C ARG A 141 9.01 -14.58 -3.30
N PHE A 142 10.19 -14.00 -3.09
CA PHE A 142 11.27 -14.66 -2.35
C PHE A 142 10.82 -14.99 -0.91
N VAL A 143 10.27 -14.01 -0.19
CA VAL A 143 9.80 -14.20 1.19
C VAL A 143 8.65 -15.21 1.24
N PHE A 144 7.68 -15.11 0.34
CA PHE A 144 6.57 -16.04 0.27
C PHE A 144 7.03 -17.47 0.04
N GLU A 145 7.82 -17.74 -1.02
CA GLU A 145 8.30 -19.06 -1.36
C GLU A 145 9.17 -19.69 -0.27
N THR A 146 10.06 -18.88 0.32
CA THR A 146 10.93 -19.32 1.40
C THR A 146 10.15 -19.66 2.66
N PHE A 147 9.25 -18.79 3.08
CA PHE A 147 8.47 -19.01 4.30
C PHE A 147 7.44 -20.13 4.15
N CYS A 148 6.90 -20.36 2.95
CA CYS A 148 6.07 -21.53 2.68
C CYS A 148 6.83 -22.84 2.93
N ARG A 149 8.11 -22.93 2.50
CA ARG A 149 8.95 -24.13 2.73
C ARG A 149 9.36 -24.30 4.21
N MET A 150 9.33 -23.21 4.97
CA MET A 150 9.64 -23.25 6.41
C MET A 150 8.43 -23.54 7.29
N HIS A 151 7.22 -23.58 6.74
CA HIS A 151 5.96 -23.92 7.43
C HIS A 151 5.73 -23.13 8.75
N PRO A 152 5.39 -21.83 8.70
CA PRO A 152 5.20 -21.04 9.92
C PRO A 152 4.00 -21.46 10.78
N GLY A 153 3.05 -22.20 10.24
CA GLY A 153 1.84 -22.63 10.96
C GLY A 153 0.63 -21.71 10.75
N VAL A 154 0.71 -20.79 9.79
CA VAL A 154 -0.38 -19.91 9.38
C VAL A 154 -0.44 -19.86 7.85
N PRO A 155 -1.63 -19.72 7.22
CA PRO A 155 -1.73 -19.56 5.78
C PRO A 155 -0.96 -18.35 5.28
N LEU A 156 -0.09 -18.57 4.30
CA LEU A 156 0.65 -17.51 3.63
C LEU A 156 0.05 -17.26 2.24
N LEU A 157 -0.05 -16.00 1.88
CA LEU A 157 -0.53 -15.52 0.59
C LEU A 157 0.40 -14.42 0.07
N HIS A 158 0.42 -14.18 -1.24
CA HIS A 158 1.19 -13.08 -1.81
C HIS A 158 0.42 -12.35 -2.90
N LEU A 159 0.63 -11.03 -2.97
CA LEU A 159 -0.05 -10.14 -3.90
C LEU A 159 0.92 -9.10 -4.47
N HIS A 160 1.15 -9.12 -5.79
CA HIS A 160 2.05 -8.16 -6.43
C HIS A 160 1.64 -7.86 -7.88
N GLY A 161 2.10 -6.74 -8.43
CA GLY A 161 1.66 -6.22 -9.72
C GLY A 161 1.96 -7.10 -10.95
N LYS A 162 2.90 -8.07 -10.85
CA LYS A 162 3.21 -9.00 -11.95
C LYS A 162 2.27 -10.19 -12.05
N GLN A 163 1.34 -10.36 -11.12
CA GLN A 163 0.31 -11.41 -11.19
C GLN A 163 -0.80 -11.01 -12.16
N LYS A 164 -1.37 -12.00 -12.86
CA LYS A 164 -2.59 -11.81 -13.66
C LYS A 164 -3.74 -11.33 -12.77
N GLN A 165 -4.63 -10.50 -13.30
CA GLN A 165 -5.73 -9.90 -12.53
C GLN A 165 -6.66 -10.96 -11.91
N SER A 166 -6.93 -12.05 -12.63
CA SER A 166 -7.72 -13.17 -12.11
C SER A 166 -7.07 -13.84 -10.89
N ALA A 167 -5.75 -14.06 -10.93
CA ALA A 167 -5.00 -14.63 -9.80
C ALA A 167 -5.01 -13.68 -8.59
N ARG A 168 -4.87 -12.36 -8.82
CA ARG A 168 -4.96 -11.36 -7.76
C ARG A 168 -6.32 -11.38 -7.06
N LEU A 169 -7.40 -11.47 -7.85
CA LEU A 169 -8.76 -11.57 -7.31
C LEU A 169 -8.96 -12.86 -6.49
N THR A 170 -8.40 -13.98 -6.94
CA THR A 170 -8.46 -15.25 -6.20
C THR A 170 -7.72 -15.16 -4.85
N VAL A 171 -6.51 -14.59 -4.84
CA VAL A 171 -5.73 -14.35 -3.62
C VAL A 171 -6.49 -13.42 -2.67
N TYR A 172 -7.04 -12.33 -3.18
CA TYR A 172 -7.85 -11.38 -2.41
C TYR A 172 -9.05 -12.07 -1.75
N LYS A 173 -9.88 -12.78 -2.54
CA LYS A 173 -11.05 -13.51 -2.02
C LYS A 173 -10.66 -14.52 -0.94
N ARG A 174 -9.58 -15.26 -1.15
CA ARG A 174 -9.06 -16.20 -0.16
C ARG A 174 -8.63 -15.49 1.12
N PHE A 175 -7.91 -14.38 1.01
CA PHE A 175 -7.45 -13.62 2.17
C PHE A 175 -8.61 -13.05 2.99
N ILE A 176 -9.62 -12.44 2.37
CA ILE A 176 -10.76 -11.89 3.11
C ILE A 176 -11.61 -12.99 3.75
N GLY A 177 -11.74 -14.15 3.11
CA GLY A 177 -12.52 -15.28 3.62
C GLY A 177 -11.85 -16.11 4.72
N THR A 178 -10.57 -15.82 5.05
CA THR A 178 -9.83 -16.55 6.10
C THR A 178 -9.76 -15.71 7.36
N SER A 179 -9.96 -16.31 8.54
CA SER A 179 -9.93 -15.60 9.82
C SER A 179 -8.53 -15.13 10.19
N HIS A 180 -7.49 -15.90 9.89
CA HIS A 180 -6.09 -15.59 10.15
C HIS A 180 -5.23 -16.00 8.97
N ALA A 181 -4.39 -15.10 8.49
CA ALA A 181 -3.47 -15.30 7.37
C ALA A 181 -2.43 -14.19 7.31
N VAL A 182 -1.31 -14.45 6.66
CA VAL A 182 -0.31 -13.44 6.33
C VAL A 182 -0.32 -13.20 4.82
N LEU A 183 -0.51 -11.94 4.42
CA LEU A 183 -0.46 -11.51 3.02
C LEU A 183 0.79 -10.67 2.79
N PHE A 184 1.75 -11.19 2.02
CA PHE A 184 2.89 -10.40 1.54
C PHE A 184 2.48 -9.61 0.31
N ALA A 185 2.66 -8.29 0.33
CA ALA A 185 2.18 -7.43 -0.74
C ALA A 185 3.16 -6.29 -1.08
N THR A 186 3.07 -5.81 -2.32
CA THR A 186 3.63 -4.51 -2.72
C THR A 186 2.54 -3.44 -2.65
N ASP A 187 2.92 -2.18 -2.55
CA ASP A 187 2.00 -1.04 -2.51
C ASP A 187 1.00 -1.04 -3.66
N VAL A 188 1.50 -1.25 -4.88
CA VAL A 188 0.66 -1.27 -6.10
C VAL A 188 -0.44 -2.34 -6.04
N ALA A 189 -0.14 -3.48 -5.44
CA ALA A 189 -1.07 -4.59 -5.41
C ALA A 189 -2.13 -4.48 -4.30
N ALA A 190 -1.79 -3.82 -3.20
CA ALA A 190 -2.67 -3.68 -2.04
C ALA A 190 -3.55 -2.42 -2.08
N ARG A 191 -3.26 -1.47 -2.97
CA ARG A 191 -4.06 -0.25 -3.15
C ARG A 191 -5.40 -0.54 -3.84
N GLY A 192 -6.41 0.26 -3.54
CA GLY A 192 -7.75 0.12 -4.12
C GLY A 192 -8.52 -1.12 -3.66
N LEU A 193 -7.93 -1.98 -2.80
CA LEU A 193 -8.59 -3.13 -2.22
C LEU A 193 -9.09 -2.81 -0.82
N ASP A 194 -10.32 -3.20 -0.54
CA ASP A 194 -10.88 -3.13 0.80
C ASP A 194 -10.56 -4.42 1.57
N PHE A 195 -9.75 -4.30 2.61
CA PHE A 195 -9.39 -5.42 3.48
C PHE A 195 -10.09 -5.26 4.82
N PRO A 196 -11.20 -5.95 5.05
CA PRO A 196 -11.87 -5.93 6.33
C PRO A 196 -11.07 -6.69 7.41
N ALA A 197 -11.18 -6.21 8.65
CA ALA A 197 -10.67 -6.92 9.84
C ALA A 197 -9.17 -7.29 9.79
N ILE A 198 -8.30 -6.34 9.43
CA ILE A 198 -6.85 -6.52 9.52
C ILE A 198 -6.37 -6.15 10.91
N ASP A 199 -5.72 -7.09 11.61
CA ASP A 199 -5.17 -6.88 12.95
C ASP A 199 -3.83 -6.14 12.90
N TRP A 200 -2.96 -6.49 11.93
CA TRP A 200 -1.63 -5.95 11.80
C TRP A 200 -1.27 -5.52 10.39
N VAL A 201 -0.66 -4.36 10.30
CA VAL A 201 0.09 -3.92 9.12
C VAL A 201 1.57 -3.87 9.46
N LEU A 202 2.37 -4.71 8.81
CA LEU A 202 3.82 -4.68 8.91
C LEU A 202 4.42 -4.04 7.67
N GLN A 203 5.37 -3.13 7.86
CA GLN A 203 6.15 -2.53 6.79
C GLN A 203 7.60 -2.97 6.99
N VAL A 204 8.01 -4.02 6.29
CA VAL A 204 9.38 -4.58 6.40
C VAL A 204 10.40 -3.67 5.72
N ASP A 205 9.95 -3.01 4.66
CA ASP A 205 10.73 -1.95 4.01
C ASP A 205 10.06 -0.60 4.25
N ALA A 206 10.88 0.40 4.54
CA ALA A 206 10.42 1.77 4.72
C ALA A 206 9.63 2.24 3.50
N PRO A 207 8.53 2.99 3.68
CA PRO A 207 7.84 3.65 2.59
C PRO A 207 8.72 4.77 2.00
N GLU A 208 8.52 5.08 0.74
CA GLU A 208 9.26 6.15 0.05
C GLU A 208 8.93 7.54 0.63
N ASP A 209 7.69 7.70 1.09
CA ASP A 209 7.14 8.96 1.58
C ASP A 209 6.06 8.73 2.67
N PRO A 210 5.69 9.78 3.43
CA PRO A 210 4.62 9.71 4.44
C PRO A 210 3.26 9.35 3.86
N GLU A 211 2.95 9.72 2.65
CA GLU A 211 1.71 9.42 1.95
C GLU A 211 1.58 7.91 1.75
N THR A 212 2.64 7.26 1.29
CA THR A 212 2.70 5.80 1.17
C THR A 212 2.55 5.12 2.54
N TYR A 213 3.16 5.68 3.60
CA TYR A 213 2.95 5.20 4.97
C TYR A 213 1.48 5.23 5.35
N ILE A 214 0.79 6.37 5.14
CA ILE A 214 -0.64 6.55 5.44
C ILE A 214 -1.49 5.51 4.70
N HIS A 215 -1.25 5.34 3.41
CA HIS A 215 -1.98 4.36 2.58
C HIS A 215 -1.77 2.92 3.05
N ARG A 216 -0.57 2.57 3.53
CA ARG A 216 -0.28 1.24 4.08
C ARG A 216 -1.00 1.04 5.40
N VAL A 217 -0.84 1.93 6.37
CA VAL A 217 -1.46 1.79 7.68
C VAL A 217 -2.98 1.92 7.63
N GLY A 218 -3.52 2.67 6.68
CA GLY A 218 -4.95 2.75 6.40
C GLY A 218 -5.61 1.44 5.91
N ARG A 219 -4.87 0.33 5.84
CA ARG A 219 -5.44 -1.01 5.62
C ARG A 219 -5.98 -1.63 6.91
N THR A 220 -5.59 -1.14 8.08
CA THR A 220 -6.13 -1.56 9.39
C THR A 220 -6.87 -0.42 10.08
N ALA A 221 -7.41 -0.65 11.26
CA ALA A 221 -8.20 0.31 12.05
C ALA A 221 -9.40 0.92 11.29
N ARG A 222 -10.05 0.14 10.43
CA ARG A 222 -11.25 0.55 9.69
C ARG A 222 -12.51 0.27 10.49
N TYR A 223 -13.57 1.06 10.24
CA TYR A 223 -14.90 0.85 10.83
C TYR A 223 -14.87 0.77 12.38
N GLU A 224 -14.13 1.70 13.02
CA GLU A 224 -13.99 1.78 14.49
C GLU A 224 -13.24 0.58 15.12
N SER A 225 -12.72 -0.36 14.33
CA SER A 225 -11.89 -1.44 14.84
C SER A 225 -10.52 -0.93 15.30
N LYS A 226 -9.95 -1.59 16.32
CA LYS A 226 -8.55 -1.35 16.70
C LYS A 226 -7.63 -1.95 15.67
N GLY A 227 -6.59 -1.22 15.30
CA GLY A 227 -5.56 -1.68 14.36
C GLY A 227 -4.17 -1.44 14.89
N ARG A 228 -3.20 -2.19 14.38
CA ARG A 228 -1.79 -2.06 14.78
C ARG A 228 -0.90 -1.98 13.54
N ALA A 229 0.06 -1.06 13.60
CA ALA A 229 1.07 -0.89 12.57
C ALA A 229 2.47 -1.00 13.16
N LEU A 230 3.34 -1.74 12.49
CA LEU A 230 4.74 -1.88 12.85
C LEU A 230 5.62 -1.61 11.62
N LEU A 231 6.47 -0.60 11.74
CA LEU A 231 7.42 -0.19 10.72
C LEU A 231 8.83 -0.66 11.08
N PHE A 232 9.51 -1.36 10.18
CA PHE A 232 10.93 -1.68 10.31
C PHE A 232 11.73 -0.57 9.64
N LEU A 233 12.67 -0.01 10.38
CA LEU A 233 13.61 0.99 9.88
C LEU A 233 15.04 0.50 10.11
N MET A 234 15.88 0.71 9.11
CA MET A 234 17.33 0.61 9.31
C MET A 234 17.80 1.83 10.12
N PRO A 235 18.93 1.71 10.83
CA PRO A 235 19.50 2.87 11.54
C PRO A 235 19.73 4.10 10.65
N SER A 236 20.03 3.88 9.36
CA SER A 236 20.18 4.95 8.36
C SER A 236 18.89 5.62 7.92
N GLU A 237 17.75 4.94 8.08
CA GLU A 237 16.41 5.42 7.67
C GLU A 237 15.66 6.13 8.81
N GLU A 238 16.07 5.90 10.08
CA GLU A 238 15.33 6.32 11.28
C GLU A 238 15.06 7.81 11.30
N GLU A 239 16.11 8.62 11.20
CA GLU A 239 16.00 10.07 11.37
C GLU A 239 15.18 10.70 10.23
N GLY A 240 15.47 10.33 8.99
CA GLY A 240 14.78 10.87 7.81
C GLY A 240 13.30 10.54 7.82
N MET A 241 12.94 9.28 8.06
CA MET A 241 11.54 8.84 8.10
C MET A 241 10.78 9.45 9.27
N LYS A 242 11.39 9.49 10.45
CA LYS A 242 10.77 10.11 11.64
C LYS A 242 10.46 11.58 11.40
N LEU A 243 11.40 12.35 10.88
CA LEU A 243 11.18 13.76 10.55
C LEU A 243 10.09 13.95 9.49
N ALA A 244 10.07 13.11 8.47
CA ALA A 244 9.06 13.16 7.42
C ALA A 244 7.65 12.89 7.96
N LEU A 245 7.48 11.87 8.82
CA LEU A 245 6.20 11.56 9.46
C LEU A 245 5.76 12.66 10.43
N GLN A 246 6.68 13.19 11.24
CA GLN A 246 6.38 14.28 12.19
C GLN A 246 5.91 15.56 11.48
N LYS A 247 6.48 15.90 10.32
CA LYS A 247 6.02 17.03 9.49
C LYS A 247 4.55 16.88 9.05
N LYS A 248 4.05 15.66 8.98
CA LYS A 248 2.64 15.34 8.66
C LYS A 248 1.78 15.12 9.92
N GLY A 249 2.31 15.43 11.12
CA GLY A 249 1.58 15.22 12.37
C GLY A 249 1.41 13.76 12.77
N ILE A 250 2.22 12.85 12.21
CA ILE A 250 2.17 11.42 12.52
C ILE A 250 3.29 11.11 13.51
N ASP A 251 2.90 10.69 14.71
CA ASP A 251 3.82 10.28 15.74
C ASP A 251 3.85 8.76 15.86
N VAL A 252 5.06 8.17 15.75
CA VAL A 252 5.28 6.72 15.77
C VAL A 252 6.25 6.39 16.89
N ALA A 253 5.80 5.59 17.85
CA ALA A 253 6.60 5.25 19.03
C ALA A 253 7.64 4.16 18.72
N ARG A 254 8.88 4.37 19.18
CA ARG A 254 9.93 3.34 19.09
C ARG A 254 9.71 2.22 20.08
N ILE A 255 9.74 0.98 19.61
CA ILE A 255 9.80 -0.20 20.45
C ILE A 255 11.17 -0.89 20.35
N LYS A 256 11.57 -1.61 21.40
CA LYS A 256 12.82 -2.37 21.41
C LYS A 256 12.57 -3.82 21.00
N ASN A 257 13.39 -4.31 20.09
CA ASN A 257 13.44 -5.74 19.81
C ASN A 257 14.09 -6.49 20.99
N LYS A 258 13.40 -7.51 21.50
CA LYS A 258 14.01 -8.43 22.47
C LYS A 258 14.78 -9.49 21.67
N GLN A 259 16.10 -9.32 21.53
CA GLN A 259 16.96 -10.26 20.78
C GLN A 259 16.79 -11.71 21.25
N SER A 260 16.56 -11.94 22.54
CA SER A 260 16.28 -13.27 23.06
C SER A 260 15.01 -13.96 22.53
N LYS A 261 14.11 -13.18 21.92
CA LYS A 261 12.87 -13.69 21.30
C LYS A 261 12.93 -13.77 19.79
N THR A 262 14.02 -13.29 19.19
CA THR A 262 14.20 -13.33 17.74
C THR A 262 14.87 -14.64 17.36
N GLN A 263 14.15 -15.46 16.58
CA GLN A 263 14.72 -16.67 16.01
C GLN A 263 15.52 -16.30 14.77
N ASP A 264 16.83 -16.53 14.80
CA ASP A 264 17.68 -16.38 13.61
C ASP A 264 17.38 -17.51 12.62
N ILE A 265 17.04 -17.12 11.39
CA ILE A 265 16.72 -18.04 10.29
C ILE A 265 17.76 -18.01 9.17
N GLN A 266 18.86 -17.30 9.30
CA GLN A 266 19.85 -17.13 8.23
C GLN A 266 20.38 -18.48 7.72
N ASN A 267 20.75 -19.37 8.64
CA ASN A 267 21.21 -20.71 8.26
C ASN A 267 20.16 -21.54 7.51
N GLN A 268 18.89 -21.40 7.89
CA GLN A 268 17.77 -22.06 7.21
C GLN A 268 17.54 -21.48 5.81
N LEU A 269 17.63 -20.16 5.66
CA LEU A 269 17.53 -19.48 4.36
C LEU A 269 18.67 -19.88 3.42
N GLN A 270 19.91 -19.93 3.93
CA GLN A 270 21.08 -20.36 3.17
C GLN A 270 20.94 -21.81 2.70
N LYS A 271 20.51 -22.71 3.59
CA LYS A 271 20.26 -24.12 3.27
C LYS A 271 19.20 -24.27 2.18
N LEU A 272 18.09 -23.55 2.29
CA LEU A 272 17.03 -23.56 1.26
C LEU A 272 17.55 -23.03 -0.08
N ALA A 273 18.30 -21.93 -0.07
CA ALA A 273 18.88 -21.38 -1.30
C ALA A 273 19.92 -22.30 -1.94
N PHE A 274 20.59 -23.15 -1.14
CA PHE A 274 21.50 -24.18 -1.65
C PHE A 274 20.75 -25.38 -2.26
N GLN A 275 19.65 -25.81 -1.62
CA GLN A 275 18.89 -26.99 -2.02
C GLN A 275 17.90 -26.74 -3.17
N ASP A 276 17.38 -25.52 -3.28
CA ASP A 276 16.34 -25.14 -4.23
C ASP A 276 16.83 -24.05 -5.20
N PRO A 277 17.05 -24.41 -6.49
CA PRO A 277 17.50 -23.48 -7.51
C PRO A 277 16.55 -22.29 -7.71
N GLU A 278 15.24 -22.46 -7.49
CA GLU A 278 14.26 -21.37 -7.60
C GLU A 278 14.45 -20.35 -6.48
N ILE A 279 14.63 -20.81 -5.25
CA ILE A 279 14.91 -19.93 -4.09
C ILE A 279 16.23 -19.19 -4.31
N LYS A 280 17.28 -19.88 -4.77
CA LYS A 280 18.57 -19.26 -5.10
C LYS A 280 18.41 -18.16 -6.14
N TYR A 281 17.71 -18.44 -7.23
CA TYR A 281 17.45 -17.49 -8.31
C TYR A 281 16.65 -16.26 -7.81
N LEU A 282 15.60 -16.48 -7.01
CA LEU A 282 14.81 -15.39 -6.42
C LEU A 282 15.67 -14.53 -5.50
N GLY A 283 16.50 -15.14 -4.64
CA GLY A 283 17.39 -14.42 -3.71
C GLY A 283 18.42 -13.55 -4.45
N GLN A 284 19.03 -14.06 -5.52
CA GLN A 284 19.94 -13.27 -6.35
C GLN A 284 19.25 -12.06 -6.99
N ARG A 285 18.01 -12.22 -7.42
CA ARG A 285 17.22 -11.15 -8.03
C ARG A 285 16.74 -10.09 -7.04
N VAL A 286 16.56 -10.44 -5.77
CA VAL A 286 16.27 -9.48 -4.70
C VAL A 286 17.45 -8.55 -4.49
N ARG A 287 18.68 -9.10 -4.40
CA ARG A 287 19.91 -8.32 -4.22
C ARG A 287 20.10 -7.26 -5.33
N LEU A 288 19.86 -7.64 -6.59
CA LEU A 288 19.98 -6.75 -7.75
C LEU A 288 18.86 -5.68 -7.85
N SER A 289 17.87 -5.69 -6.97
CA SER A 289 16.78 -4.69 -6.97
C SER A 289 16.85 -3.75 -5.78
N CYS A 290 17.87 -3.88 -4.93
CA CYS A 290 18.14 -3.00 -3.79
C CYS A 290 19.27 -1.99 -4.08
N ASP A 291 19.91 -2.11 -5.26
CA ASP A 291 20.86 -1.14 -5.83
C ASP A 291 20.10 -0.25 -6.85
#